data_36ffe9fe33d5fed8afacbb4104b4d340
#
_entry.id   36ffe9fe33d5fed8afacbb4104b4d340
#
_cell.length_a   1.000
_cell.length_b   1.000
_cell.length_c   1.000
_cell.angle_alpha   90.00
_cell.angle_beta   90.00
_cell.angle_gamma   90.00
#
_symmetry.space_group_name_H-M   'P 1'
#
loop_
_entity.id
_entity.type
_entity.pdbx_description
1 polymer ?
#
loop_
_entity_poly.entity_id
_entity_poly.type
_entity_poly.pdbx_seq_one_letter_code
_entity_poly.pdbx_strand_id
1 'polypeptide(L)'
;MIWGDNGSGKTSILEAIHTLSLGKSFRTHRQKSMVMAGNRSFVLKATFLTGSKKNTIAAQYDLRSGQKIRLNGKTISNRKDLLGKNNVVVLSPEEQDITKGGPENRRRFFDKVFSVVNPGYLACLQEYGRILKQRNAAILQSKEDISFSVQVDAWNERLAEKGARLWNMRAEHIESYVRSLRLLVSKYDGVAEIDISYSVKKTTIENYITQLQLSLIHI
;
A
#
# COMPACT_ATOMS: atom_id res chain seq x y z
N MET A 1 15.59 0.21 21.53
CA MET A 1 16.00 -1.14 21.09
C MET A 1 15.23 -2.15 21.92
N ILE A 2 14.75 -3.26 21.32
CA ILE A 2 14.07 -4.37 22.03
C ILE A 2 14.97 -5.58 21.91
N TRP A 3 15.41 -6.13 23.06
CA TRP A 3 16.29 -7.30 23.14
C TRP A 3 15.76 -8.30 24.15
N GLY A 4 16.21 -9.55 24.09
CA GLY A 4 15.80 -10.65 24.97
C GLY A 4 15.91 -12.01 24.26
N ASP A 5 15.61 -13.09 24.96
CA ASP A 5 15.72 -14.47 24.47
C ASP A 5 14.77 -14.79 23.31
N ASN A 6 15.07 -15.85 22.58
CA ASN A 6 14.17 -16.33 21.52
C ASN A 6 12.84 -16.79 22.16
N GLY A 7 11.72 -16.42 21.54
CA GLY A 7 10.39 -16.70 22.09
C GLY A 7 9.85 -15.66 23.09
N SER A 8 10.65 -14.66 23.54
CA SER A 8 10.23 -13.66 24.54
C SER A 8 9.20 -12.62 24.04
N GLY A 9 8.70 -12.76 22.82
CA GLY A 9 7.65 -11.87 22.29
C GLY A 9 8.15 -10.60 21.59
N LYS A 10 9.44 -10.44 21.35
CA LYS A 10 10.01 -9.24 20.65
C LYS A 10 9.29 -8.91 19.33
N THR A 11 9.13 -9.92 18.48
CA THR A 11 8.45 -9.78 17.20
C THR A 11 6.97 -9.45 17.38
N SER A 12 6.32 -9.96 18.43
CA SER A 12 4.92 -9.65 18.73
C SER A 12 4.73 -8.18 19.12
N ILE A 13 5.70 -7.58 19.83
CA ILE A 13 5.68 -6.14 20.14
C ILE A 13 5.82 -5.33 18.87
N LEU A 14 6.75 -5.68 17.97
CA LEU A 14 6.91 -5.00 16.67
C LEU A 14 5.65 -5.15 15.81
N GLU A 15 5.05 -6.32 15.81
CA GLU A 15 3.79 -6.60 15.09
C GLU A 15 2.63 -5.77 15.67
N ALA A 16 2.56 -5.60 16.99
CA ALA A 16 1.57 -4.75 17.64
C ALA A 16 1.73 -3.29 17.25
N ILE A 17 2.95 -2.75 17.25
CA ILE A 17 3.26 -1.38 16.82
C ILE A 17 2.83 -1.18 15.36
N HIS A 18 3.18 -2.09 14.47
CA HIS A 18 2.80 -2.03 13.06
C HIS A 18 1.28 -2.11 12.88
N THR A 19 0.62 -3.01 13.62
CA THR A 19 -0.84 -3.17 13.56
C THR A 19 -1.57 -1.91 14.03
N LEU A 20 -1.09 -1.27 15.07
CA LEU A 20 -1.65 0.00 15.55
C LEU A 20 -1.41 1.14 14.55
N SER A 21 -0.27 1.16 13.87
CA SER A 21 0.06 2.24 12.92
C SER A 21 -0.64 2.11 11.57
N LEU A 22 -0.81 0.88 11.05
CA LEU A 22 -1.33 0.63 9.69
C LEU A 22 -2.63 -0.20 9.66
N GLY A 23 -3.14 -0.62 10.81
CA GLY A 23 -4.37 -1.39 10.93
C GLY A 23 -4.27 -2.85 10.48
N LYS A 24 -3.05 -3.37 10.24
CA LYS A 24 -2.79 -4.74 9.79
C LYS A 24 -1.46 -5.26 10.31
N SER A 25 -1.32 -6.58 10.42
CA SER A 25 -0.03 -7.22 10.69
C SER A 25 0.88 -7.17 9.45
N PHE A 26 2.20 -7.16 9.67
CA PHE A 26 3.19 -7.38 8.60
C PHE A 26 3.49 -8.87 8.37
N ARG A 27 3.17 -9.75 9.34
CA ARG A 27 3.44 -11.19 9.28
C ARG A 27 2.30 -11.99 8.67
N THR A 28 1.06 -11.56 8.86
CA THR A 28 -0.12 -12.33 8.45
C THR A 28 -1.23 -11.43 7.92
N HIS A 29 -1.89 -11.90 6.87
CA HIS A 29 -3.14 -11.28 6.40
C HIS A 29 -4.37 -11.73 7.20
N ARG A 30 -4.24 -12.83 7.98
CA ARG A 30 -5.32 -13.43 8.77
C ARG A 30 -5.22 -12.94 10.21
N GLN A 31 -5.98 -11.95 10.58
CA GLN A 31 -5.99 -11.40 11.95
C GLN A 31 -6.32 -12.45 13.03
N LYS A 32 -7.09 -13.46 12.68
CA LYS A 32 -7.35 -14.62 13.54
C LYS A 32 -6.06 -15.27 14.09
N SER A 33 -5.00 -15.29 13.28
CA SER A 33 -3.70 -15.89 13.66
C SER A 33 -2.94 -15.08 14.71
N MET A 34 -3.36 -13.84 15.00
CA MET A 34 -2.80 -13.02 16.07
C MET A 34 -3.45 -13.29 17.43
N VAL A 35 -4.58 -13.99 17.46
CA VAL A 35 -5.24 -14.37 18.71
C VAL A 35 -4.49 -15.52 19.34
N MET A 36 -4.14 -15.37 20.61
CA MET A 36 -3.47 -16.42 21.38
C MET A 36 -4.33 -17.68 21.46
N ALA A 37 -3.71 -18.85 21.35
CA ALA A 37 -4.41 -20.13 21.45
C ALA A 37 -5.25 -20.19 22.75
N GLY A 38 -6.48 -20.65 22.63
CA GLY A 38 -7.43 -20.71 23.77
C GLY A 38 -8.19 -19.41 24.03
N ASN A 39 -7.82 -18.28 23.42
CA ASN A 39 -8.51 -17.01 23.55
C ASN A 39 -9.44 -16.73 22.36
N ARG A 40 -10.36 -15.76 22.53
CA ARG A 40 -11.32 -15.34 21.49
C ARG A 40 -10.99 -13.99 20.90
N SER A 41 -10.15 -13.21 21.57
CA SER A 41 -9.87 -11.84 21.17
C SER A 41 -8.47 -11.41 21.59
N PHE A 42 -8.02 -10.28 21.03
CA PHE A 42 -6.89 -9.52 21.55
C PHE A 42 -7.23 -8.02 21.56
N VAL A 43 -6.52 -7.29 22.40
CA VAL A 43 -6.58 -5.82 22.44
C VAL A 43 -5.16 -5.28 22.44
N LEU A 44 -4.93 -4.32 21.54
CA LEU A 44 -3.69 -3.55 21.46
C LEU A 44 -4.03 -2.08 21.75
N LYS A 45 -3.19 -1.41 22.54
CA LYS A 45 -3.33 0.03 22.79
C LYS A 45 -1.94 0.64 22.94
N ALA A 46 -1.72 1.75 22.23
CA ALA A 46 -0.50 2.54 22.38
C ALA A 46 -0.80 4.03 22.19
N THR A 47 0.09 4.83 22.75
CA THR A 47 0.15 6.26 22.51
C THR A 47 1.44 6.58 21.77
N PHE A 48 1.32 7.21 20.62
CA PHE A 48 2.43 7.64 19.78
C PHE A 48 2.64 9.13 19.93
N LEU A 49 3.89 9.54 20.04
CA LEU A 49 4.31 10.92 20.11
C LEU A 49 5.12 11.27 18.84
N THR A 50 4.72 12.29 18.12
CA THR A 50 5.43 12.78 16.94
C THR A 50 5.54 14.29 17.07
N GLY A 51 6.70 14.77 17.51
CA GLY A 51 6.86 16.15 17.95
C GLY A 51 5.88 16.46 19.09
N SER A 52 5.10 17.52 18.96
CA SER A 52 4.06 17.90 19.93
C SER A 52 2.73 17.14 19.77
N LYS A 53 2.58 16.35 18.71
CA LYS A 53 1.33 15.62 18.44
C LYS A 53 1.31 14.29 19.16
N LYS A 54 0.19 14.05 19.88
CA LYS A 54 -0.08 12.80 20.61
C LYS A 54 -1.25 12.09 19.96
N ASN A 55 -1.05 10.84 19.52
CA ASN A 55 -2.10 9.98 18.98
C ASN A 55 -2.23 8.73 19.83
N THR A 56 -3.40 8.49 20.39
CA THR A 56 -3.73 7.23 21.08
C THR A 56 -4.52 6.34 20.15
N ILE A 57 -4.00 5.15 19.87
CA ILE A 57 -4.65 4.17 19.00
C ILE A 57 -4.92 2.91 19.80
N ALA A 58 -6.13 2.38 19.66
CA ALA A 58 -6.53 1.08 20.20
C ALA A 58 -7.09 0.22 19.06
N ALA A 59 -6.62 -1.01 18.95
CA ALA A 59 -7.12 -2.01 18.03
C ALA A 59 -7.60 -3.22 18.82
N GLN A 60 -8.83 -3.63 18.63
CA GLN A 60 -9.43 -4.83 19.19
C GLN A 60 -9.84 -5.74 18.05
N TYR A 61 -9.57 -7.01 18.20
CA TYR A 61 -10.08 -8.06 17.31
C TYR A 61 -10.78 -9.14 18.13
N ASP A 62 -11.92 -9.56 17.65
CA ASP A 62 -12.70 -10.65 18.22
C ASP A 62 -13.13 -11.60 17.11
N LEU A 63 -13.10 -12.91 17.35
CA LEU A 63 -13.39 -13.94 16.34
C LEU A 63 -14.83 -13.86 15.79
N ARG A 64 -15.78 -13.26 16.53
CA ARG A 64 -17.17 -13.11 16.11
C ARG A 64 -17.44 -11.76 15.48
N SER A 65 -16.94 -10.67 16.10
CA SER A 65 -17.27 -9.29 15.69
C SER A 65 -16.21 -8.64 14.80
N GLY A 66 -15.07 -9.31 14.57
CA GLY A 66 -13.99 -8.79 13.72
C GLY A 66 -13.17 -7.68 14.39
N GLN A 67 -12.54 -6.86 13.56
CA GLN A 67 -11.65 -5.79 14.02
C GLN A 67 -12.40 -4.47 14.24
N LYS A 68 -12.12 -3.82 15.38
CA LYS A 68 -12.50 -2.44 15.67
C LYS A 68 -11.26 -1.63 16.00
N ILE A 69 -11.12 -0.45 15.40
CA ILE A 69 -9.99 0.45 15.65
C ILE A 69 -10.54 1.79 16.15
N ARG A 70 -9.87 2.35 17.15
CA ARG A 70 -10.15 3.69 17.68
C ARG A 70 -8.91 4.56 17.56
N LEU A 71 -9.11 5.77 17.09
CA LEU A 71 -8.09 6.83 17.05
C LEU A 71 -8.55 7.96 17.96
N ASN A 72 -7.76 8.28 18.99
CA ASN A 72 -8.07 9.33 19.98
C ASN A 72 -9.49 9.18 20.56
N GLY A 73 -9.88 7.92 20.88
CA GLY A 73 -11.18 7.57 21.46
C GLY A 73 -12.32 7.39 20.45
N LYS A 74 -12.20 7.88 19.22
CA LYS A 74 -13.23 7.76 18.18
C LYS A 74 -13.01 6.48 17.35
N THR A 75 -14.06 5.72 17.12
CA THR A 75 -14.03 4.55 16.21
C THR A 75 -13.85 5.04 14.78
N ILE A 76 -12.90 4.43 14.07
CA ILE A 76 -12.66 4.69 12.66
C ILE A 76 -13.24 3.55 11.82
N SER A 77 -13.87 3.90 10.71
CA SER A 77 -14.48 2.94 9.79
C SER A 77 -13.48 2.46 8.74
N ASN A 78 -12.41 3.22 8.49
CA ASN A 78 -11.46 2.94 7.45
C ASN A 78 -10.02 3.04 7.96
N ARG A 79 -9.18 2.04 7.61
CA ARG A 79 -7.74 2.06 7.92
C ARG A 79 -7.00 3.24 7.30
N LYS A 80 -7.56 3.86 6.25
CA LYS A 80 -7.00 5.09 5.66
C LYS A 80 -6.83 6.21 6.68
N ASP A 81 -7.69 6.26 7.70
CA ASP A 81 -7.66 7.28 8.74
C ASP A 81 -6.43 7.17 9.64
N LEU A 82 -5.74 6.01 9.63
CA LEU A 82 -4.47 5.79 10.34
C LEU A 82 -3.25 6.25 9.52
N LEU A 83 -3.36 6.27 8.18
CA LEU A 83 -2.23 6.59 7.33
C LEU A 83 -1.72 8.01 7.60
N GLY A 84 -0.41 8.16 7.73
CA GLY A 84 0.21 9.44 8.04
C GLY A 84 0.04 9.93 9.49
N LYS A 85 -0.68 9.20 10.35
CA LYS A 85 -0.79 9.54 11.79
C LYS A 85 0.43 9.07 12.58
N ASN A 86 0.91 7.86 12.28
CA ASN A 86 2.12 7.29 12.85
C ASN A 86 2.85 6.55 11.75
N ASN A 87 3.98 7.09 11.33
CA ASN A 87 4.78 6.49 10.27
C ASN A 87 5.64 5.37 10.87
N VAL A 88 5.48 4.17 10.32
CA VAL A 88 6.26 2.98 10.67
C VAL A 88 6.88 2.43 9.40
N VAL A 89 8.17 2.16 9.45
CA VAL A 89 8.90 1.43 8.42
C VAL A 89 9.30 0.08 9.00
N VAL A 90 8.97 -0.99 8.29
CA VAL A 90 9.41 -2.35 8.62
C VAL A 90 10.44 -2.77 7.59
N LEU A 91 11.58 -3.25 8.07
CA LEU A 91 12.57 -3.93 7.25
C LEU A 91 12.57 -5.40 7.70
N SER A 92 12.07 -6.27 6.85
CA SER A 92 12.05 -7.71 7.07
C SER A 92 12.70 -8.44 5.88
N PRO A 93 13.12 -9.70 6.05
CA PRO A 93 13.64 -10.50 4.93
C PRO A 93 12.68 -10.59 3.75
N GLU A 94 11.37 -10.58 4.00
CA GLU A 94 10.33 -10.62 2.98
C GLU A 94 10.22 -9.31 2.19
N GLU A 95 10.63 -8.17 2.77
CA GLU A 95 10.65 -6.87 2.07
C GLU A 95 11.82 -6.77 1.06
N GLN A 96 12.70 -7.79 0.97
CA GLN A 96 13.74 -7.88 -0.09
C GLN A 96 13.15 -8.05 -1.49
N ASP A 97 11.85 -8.22 -1.63
CA ASP A 97 11.13 -8.21 -2.90
C ASP A 97 11.39 -6.97 -3.76
N ILE A 98 11.77 -5.85 -3.14
CA ILE A 98 12.13 -4.63 -3.88
C ILE A 98 13.40 -4.83 -4.71
N THR A 99 14.37 -5.58 -4.18
CA THR A 99 15.66 -5.83 -4.84
C THR A 99 15.65 -7.10 -5.68
N LYS A 100 15.04 -8.17 -5.17
CA LYS A 100 15.01 -9.50 -5.81
C LYS A 100 13.76 -9.75 -6.65
N GLY A 101 12.69 -8.99 -6.40
CA GLY A 101 11.41 -9.14 -7.08
C GLY A 101 11.34 -8.46 -8.45
N GLY A 102 10.28 -8.78 -9.19
CA GLY A 102 9.99 -8.21 -10.51
C GLY A 102 9.49 -6.75 -10.47
N PRO A 103 9.21 -6.15 -11.64
CA PRO A 103 8.71 -4.78 -11.75
C PRO A 103 7.42 -4.53 -10.95
N GLU A 104 6.58 -5.53 -10.77
CA GLU A 104 5.35 -5.41 -9.98
C GLU A 104 5.64 -5.16 -8.50
N ASN A 105 6.62 -5.87 -7.92
CA ASN A 105 7.00 -5.72 -6.52
C ASN A 105 7.58 -4.32 -6.27
N ARG A 106 8.41 -3.83 -7.19
CA ARG A 106 8.93 -2.45 -7.13
C ARG A 106 7.83 -1.41 -7.21
N ARG A 107 6.86 -1.56 -8.12
CA ARG A 107 5.69 -0.66 -8.19
C ARG A 107 4.89 -0.70 -6.90
N ARG A 108 4.62 -1.88 -6.35
CA ARG A 108 3.88 -2.07 -5.10
C ARG A 108 4.56 -1.40 -3.91
N PHE A 109 5.89 -1.43 -3.86
CA PHE A 109 6.65 -0.71 -2.84
C PHE A 109 6.42 0.80 -2.92
N PHE A 110 6.61 1.40 -4.09
CA PHE A 110 6.40 2.84 -4.28
C PHE A 110 4.94 3.23 -4.04
N ASP A 111 3.98 2.42 -4.47
CA ASP A 111 2.56 2.66 -4.17
C ASP A 111 2.28 2.69 -2.67
N LYS A 112 2.92 1.82 -1.87
CA LYS A 112 2.84 1.88 -0.40
C LYS A 112 3.41 3.20 0.13
N VAL A 113 4.61 3.58 -0.29
CA VAL A 113 5.29 4.80 0.16
C VAL A 113 4.45 6.04 -0.18
N PHE A 114 4.03 6.18 -1.43
CA PHE A 114 3.29 7.35 -1.89
C PHE A 114 1.89 7.44 -1.27
N SER A 115 1.25 6.31 -0.99
CA SER A 115 -0.03 6.26 -0.28
C SER A 115 0.04 6.77 1.16
N VAL A 116 1.20 6.64 1.81
CA VAL A 116 1.42 7.16 3.17
C VAL A 116 1.56 8.68 3.17
N VAL A 117 2.26 9.22 2.18
CA VAL A 117 2.56 10.67 2.12
C VAL A 117 1.46 11.47 1.43
N ASN A 118 0.65 10.84 0.57
CA ASN A 118 -0.41 11.52 -0.19
C ASN A 118 -1.72 10.74 -0.17
N PRO A 119 -2.73 11.18 0.62
CA PRO A 119 -4.06 10.56 0.63
C PRO A 119 -4.75 10.56 -0.74
N GLY A 120 -4.51 11.57 -1.58
CA GLY A 120 -5.03 11.65 -2.95
C GLY A 120 -4.47 10.56 -3.85
N TYR A 121 -3.18 10.21 -3.66
CA TYR A 121 -2.56 9.08 -4.35
C TYR A 121 -3.25 7.76 -3.99
N LEU A 122 -3.45 7.52 -2.70
CA LEU A 122 -4.15 6.32 -2.22
C LEU A 122 -5.56 6.20 -2.80
N ALA A 123 -6.31 7.30 -2.83
CA ALA A 123 -7.66 7.32 -3.40
C ALA A 123 -7.62 6.95 -4.90
N CYS A 124 -6.72 7.57 -5.66
CA CYS A 124 -6.54 7.28 -7.09
C CYS A 124 -6.13 5.81 -7.33
N LEU A 125 -5.20 5.29 -6.56
CA LEU A 125 -4.75 3.88 -6.64
C LEU A 125 -5.90 2.90 -6.38
N GLN A 126 -6.75 3.18 -5.41
CA GLN A 126 -7.90 2.33 -5.08
C GLN A 126 -8.99 2.38 -6.16
N GLU A 127 -9.26 3.56 -6.72
CA GLU A 127 -10.19 3.70 -7.84
C GLU A 127 -9.69 2.96 -9.07
N TYR A 128 -8.42 3.15 -9.42
CA TYR A 128 -7.77 2.41 -10.53
C TYR A 128 -7.90 0.90 -10.34
N GLY A 129 -7.55 0.39 -9.15
CA GLY A 129 -7.64 -1.05 -8.86
C GLY A 129 -9.07 -1.60 -8.92
N ARG A 130 -10.08 -0.81 -8.57
CA ARG A 130 -11.50 -1.18 -8.69
C ARG A 130 -11.93 -1.27 -10.14
N ILE A 131 -11.61 -0.24 -10.93
CA ILE A 131 -11.93 -0.20 -12.36
C ILE A 131 -11.23 -1.32 -13.12
N LEU A 132 -9.95 -1.57 -12.82
CA LEU A 132 -9.19 -2.67 -13.42
C LEU A 132 -9.85 -4.03 -13.18
N LYS A 133 -10.36 -4.28 -11.97
CA LYS A 133 -11.10 -5.52 -11.66
C LYS A 133 -12.39 -5.64 -12.48
N GLN A 134 -13.16 -4.56 -12.61
CA GLN A 134 -14.38 -4.55 -13.40
C GLN A 134 -14.09 -4.77 -14.89
N ARG A 135 -13.08 -4.09 -15.43
CA ARG A 135 -12.61 -4.30 -16.79
C ARG A 135 -12.22 -5.76 -17.06
N ASN A 136 -11.41 -6.34 -16.16
CA ASN A 136 -10.98 -7.73 -16.32
C ASN A 136 -12.16 -8.71 -16.26
N ALA A 137 -13.15 -8.46 -15.43
CA ALA A 137 -14.39 -9.24 -15.40
C ALA A 137 -15.17 -9.11 -16.71
N ALA A 138 -15.31 -7.89 -17.25
CA ALA A 138 -15.99 -7.66 -18.53
C ALA A 138 -15.27 -8.35 -19.69
N ILE A 139 -13.92 -8.36 -19.72
CA ILE A 139 -13.15 -9.07 -20.75
C ILE A 139 -13.40 -10.58 -20.70
N LEU A 140 -13.48 -11.17 -19.50
CA LEU A 140 -13.79 -12.60 -19.37
C LEU A 140 -15.18 -12.92 -19.90
N GLN A 141 -16.16 -12.07 -19.63
CA GLN A 141 -17.53 -12.22 -20.13
C GLN A 141 -17.63 -11.99 -21.64
N SER A 142 -16.84 -11.08 -22.22
CA SER A 142 -16.88 -10.77 -23.67
C SER A 142 -16.38 -11.91 -24.54
N LYS A 143 -15.64 -12.88 -24.00
CA LYS A 143 -15.26 -14.09 -24.70
C LYS A 143 -16.45 -15.03 -24.95
N GLU A 144 -17.51 -14.91 -24.15
CA GLU A 144 -18.73 -15.72 -24.26
C GLU A 144 -19.84 -15.01 -25.06
N ASP A 145 -19.85 -13.65 -25.07
CA ASP A 145 -20.88 -12.85 -25.71
C ASP A 145 -20.31 -11.52 -26.26
N ILE A 146 -20.41 -11.33 -27.57
CA ILE A 146 -19.93 -10.12 -28.29
C ILE A 146 -20.60 -8.83 -27.78
N SER A 147 -21.82 -8.92 -27.22
CA SER A 147 -22.51 -7.74 -26.66
C SER A 147 -21.74 -7.06 -25.52
N PHE A 148 -20.86 -7.78 -24.84
CA PHE A 148 -20.01 -7.25 -23.78
C PHE A 148 -18.79 -6.43 -24.30
N SER A 149 -18.51 -6.43 -25.60
CA SER A 149 -17.38 -5.65 -26.15
C SER A 149 -17.56 -4.15 -25.90
N VAL A 150 -18.77 -3.61 -26.03
CA VAL A 150 -19.10 -2.21 -25.74
C VAL A 150 -18.84 -1.86 -24.26
N GLN A 151 -19.09 -2.80 -23.35
CA GLN A 151 -18.80 -2.61 -21.93
C GLN A 151 -17.29 -2.55 -21.67
N VAL A 152 -16.49 -3.33 -22.38
CA VAL A 152 -15.03 -3.30 -22.25
C VAL A 152 -14.49 -1.93 -22.67
N ASP A 153 -15.01 -1.32 -23.74
CA ASP A 153 -14.58 0.01 -24.19
C ASP A 153 -14.90 1.10 -23.15
N ALA A 154 -16.10 1.08 -22.58
CA ALA A 154 -16.45 2.00 -21.50
C ALA A 154 -15.54 1.85 -20.27
N TRP A 155 -15.12 0.62 -19.95
CA TRP A 155 -14.14 0.38 -18.89
C TRP A 155 -12.72 0.80 -19.28
N ASN A 156 -12.33 0.67 -20.56
CA ASN A 156 -11.05 1.15 -21.07
C ASN A 156 -10.90 2.66 -20.88
N GLU A 157 -11.92 3.45 -21.24
CA GLU A 157 -11.92 4.91 -21.07
C GLU A 157 -11.74 5.30 -19.60
N ARG A 158 -12.55 4.71 -18.71
CA ARG A 158 -12.46 4.95 -17.26
C ARG A 158 -11.10 4.55 -16.67
N LEU A 159 -10.57 3.41 -17.13
CA LEU A 159 -9.28 2.92 -16.69
C LEU A 159 -8.15 3.83 -17.18
N ALA A 160 -8.25 4.35 -18.40
CA ALA A 160 -7.26 5.26 -18.98
C ALA A 160 -7.22 6.60 -18.22
N GLU A 161 -8.38 7.18 -17.88
CA GLU A 161 -8.44 8.40 -17.08
C GLU A 161 -7.71 8.22 -15.74
N LYS A 162 -8.08 7.19 -14.98
CA LYS A 162 -7.47 6.95 -13.65
C LYS A 162 -6.04 6.42 -13.77
N GLY A 163 -5.74 5.63 -14.79
CA GLY A 163 -4.40 5.11 -15.07
C GLY A 163 -3.42 6.23 -15.43
N ALA A 164 -3.77 7.12 -16.34
CA ALA A 164 -2.93 8.26 -16.71
C ALA A 164 -2.67 9.18 -15.51
N ARG A 165 -3.72 9.46 -14.70
CA ARG A 165 -3.57 10.24 -13.48
C ARG A 165 -2.63 9.58 -12.48
N LEU A 166 -2.83 8.28 -12.20
CA LEU A 166 -1.99 7.52 -11.27
C LEU A 166 -0.53 7.49 -11.74
N TRP A 167 -0.33 7.30 -13.04
CA TRP A 167 1.00 7.27 -13.67
C TRP A 167 1.73 8.60 -13.52
N ASN A 168 1.05 9.72 -13.77
CA ASN A 168 1.61 11.05 -13.62
C ASN A 168 1.94 11.38 -12.17
N MET A 169 1.05 11.00 -11.24
CA MET A 169 1.33 11.14 -9.80
C MET A 169 2.55 10.31 -9.37
N ARG A 170 2.74 9.10 -9.92
CA ARG A 170 3.97 8.31 -9.67
C ARG A 170 5.21 9.04 -10.15
N ALA A 171 5.19 9.60 -11.37
CA ALA A 171 6.32 10.34 -11.92
C ALA A 171 6.72 11.52 -11.03
N GLU A 172 5.75 12.29 -10.54
CA GLU A 172 5.99 13.43 -9.64
C GLU A 172 6.55 13.01 -8.28
N HIS A 173 5.98 11.97 -7.69
CA HIS A 173 6.42 11.48 -6.39
C HIS A 173 7.79 10.82 -6.42
N ILE A 174 8.13 10.12 -7.51
CA ILE A 174 9.43 9.46 -7.64
C ILE A 174 10.58 10.47 -7.72
N GLU A 175 10.38 11.60 -8.39
CA GLU A 175 11.38 12.68 -8.44
C GLU A 175 11.68 13.21 -7.04
N SER A 176 10.64 13.47 -6.25
CA SER A 176 10.78 13.92 -4.87
C SER A 176 11.45 12.88 -3.98
N TYR A 177 11.09 11.61 -4.15
CA TYR A 177 11.68 10.48 -3.42
C TYR A 177 13.18 10.35 -3.71
N VAL A 178 13.57 10.34 -4.99
CA VAL A 178 14.98 10.24 -5.41
C VAL A 178 15.80 11.40 -4.85
N ARG A 179 15.28 12.62 -4.91
CA ARG A 179 15.93 13.79 -4.34
C ARG A 179 16.17 13.63 -2.82
N SER A 180 15.14 13.19 -2.10
CA SER A 180 15.23 12.96 -0.65
C SER A 180 16.22 11.85 -0.31
N LEU A 181 16.25 10.78 -1.11
CA LEU A 181 17.17 9.66 -0.92
C LEU A 181 18.62 10.09 -1.18
N ARG A 182 18.91 10.83 -2.25
CA ARG A 182 20.24 11.38 -2.52
C ARG A 182 20.74 12.25 -1.38
N LEU A 183 19.88 13.14 -0.85
CA LEU A 183 20.20 13.96 0.32
C LEU A 183 20.45 13.13 1.59
N LEU A 184 19.77 12.00 1.74
CA LEU A 184 20.00 11.11 2.87
C LEU A 184 21.34 10.37 2.72
N VAL A 185 21.59 9.80 1.56
CA VAL A 185 22.82 9.03 1.27
C VAL A 185 24.07 9.91 1.37
N SER A 186 24.01 11.18 0.90
CA SER A 186 25.15 12.10 0.97
C SER A 186 25.61 12.44 2.40
N LYS A 187 24.83 12.08 3.42
CA LYS A 187 25.20 12.28 4.84
C LYS A 187 26.03 11.13 5.42
N TYR A 188 26.20 10.06 4.67
CA TYR A 188 26.93 8.87 5.11
C TYR A 188 28.20 8.70 4.32
N ASP A 189 29.35 8.83 5.01
CA ASP A 189 30.67 8.57 4.44
C ASP A 189 30.82 7.10 4.07
N GLY A 190 31.45 6.82 2.91
CA GLY A 190 31.73 5.45 2.46
C GLY A 190 30.57 4.72 1.79
N VAL A 191 29.42 5.36 1.57
CA VAL A 191 28.37 4.81 0.73
C VAL A 191 28.66 5.14 -0.73
N ALA A 192 28.70 4.13 -1.60
CA ALA A 192 28.88 4.32 -3.03
C ALA A 192 27.79 5.27 -3.59
N GLU A 193 28.14 6.03 -4.60
CA GLU A 193 27.18 6.88 -5.30
C GLU A 193 26.04 6.03 -5.84
N ILE A 194 24.83 6.25 -5.32
CA ILE A 194 23.64 5.50 -5.72
C ILE A 194 22.91 6.32 -6.78
N ASP A 195 22.93 5.84 -8.02
CA ASP A 195 22.03 6.34 -9.05
C ASP A 195 20.74 5.55 -9.06
N ILE A 196 19.63 6.26 -8.93
CA ILE A 196 18.29 5.68 -9.01
C ILE A 196 17.59 6.34 -10.18
N SER A 197 17.38 5.56 -11.22
CA SER A 197 16.53 5.92 -12.33
C SER A 197 15.22 5.14 -12.26
N TYR A 198 14.11 5.84 -12.43
CA TYR A 198 12.80 5.24 -12.57
C TYR A 198 12.18 5.71 -13.88
N SER A 199 12.06 4.82 -14.83
CA SER A 199 11.61 5.13 -16.19
C SER A 199 10.09 5.28 -16.28
N VAL A 200 9.51 6.20 -15.49
CA VAL A 200 8.11 6.60 -15.65
C VAL A 200 8.07 7.91 -16.42
N LYS A 201 7.63 7.84 -17.65
CA LYS A 201 7.31 9.05 -18.43
C LYS A 201 5.87 9.46 -18.12
N LYS A 202 5.62 10.78 -18.03
CA LYS A 202 4.23 11.28 -18.00
C LYS A 202 3.48 10.80 -19.24
N THR A 203 2.21 10.48 -19.06
CA THR A 203 1.37 9.95 -20.13
C THR A 203 0.07 10.75 -20.22
N THR A 204 -0.55 10.76 -21.43
CA THR A 204 -1.89 11.30 -21.63
C THR A 204 -2.93 10.18 -21.58
N ILE A 205 -4.20 10.57 -21.50
CA ILE A 205 -5.31 9.61 -21.52
C ILE A 205 -5.33 8.86 -22.85
N GLU A 206 -5.13 9.56 -23.98
CA GLU A 206 -5.11 8.98 -25.32
C GLU A 206 -4.00 7.92 -25.46
N ASN A 207 -2.79 8.25 -25.02
CA ASN A 207 -1.67 7.30 -25.03
C ASN A 207 -1.96 6.08 -24.18
N TYR A 208 -2.62 6.26 -23.03
CA TYR A 208 -2.98 5.15 -22.16
C TYR A 208 -4.06 4.26 -22.79
N ILE A 209 -5.08 4.85 -23.46
CA ILE A 209 -6.11 4.11 -24.21
C ILE A 209 -5.45 3.26 -25.30
N THR A 210 -4.54 3.83 -26.09
CA THR A 210 -3.82 3.11 -27.15
C THR A 210 -3.08 1.89 -26.58
N GLN A 211 -2.41 2.05 -25.44
CA GLN A 211 -1.74 0.93 -24.77
C GLN A 211 -2.71 -0.14 -24.29
N LEU A 212 -3.89 0.24 -23.77
CA LEU A 212 -4.90 -0.71 -23.34
C LEU A 212 -5.48 -1.51 -24.52
N GLN A 213 -5.70 -0.86 -25.68
CA GLN A 213 -6.17 -1.50 -26.90
C GLN A 213 -5.14 -2.49 -27.44
N LEU A 214 -3.86 -2.10 -27.49
CA LEU A 214 -2.78 -3.01 -27.87
C LEU A 214 -2.68 -4.23 -26.95
N SER A 215 -2.96 -4.05 -25.66
CA SER A 215 -2.95 -5.17 -24.71
C SER A 215 -4.07 -6.20 -24.94
N LEU A 216 -5.17 -5.82 -25.60
CA LEU A 216 -6.27 -6.73 -25.93
C LEU A 216 -5.96 -7.61 -27.15
N ILE A 217 -5.04 -7.19 -28.03
CA ILE A 217 -4.65 -7.96 -29.21
C ILE A 217 -3.84 -9.20 -28.84
N HIS A 218 -3.27 -9.22 -27.62
CA HIS A 218 -2.41 -10.29 -27.11
C HIS A 218 -3.13 -11.25 -26.13
N ILE A 219 -4.46 -11.14 -25.97
CA ILE A 219 -5.30 -12.01 -25.13
C ILE A 219 -6.17 -12.92 -25.99
#